data_1005ba373dc8c1f51026502ea1079c99
#
_entry.id   1005ba373dc8c1f51026502ea1079c99
#
_cell.length_a   1.000
_cell.length_b   1.000
_cell.length_c   1.000
_cell.angle_alpha   90.00
_cell.angle_beta   90.00
_cell.angle_gamma   90.00
#
_symmetry.space_group_name_H-M   'P 1'
#
loop_
_entity.id
_entity.type
_entity.pdbx_description
1 polymer ?
#
loop_
_entity_poly.entity_id
_entity_poly.type
_entity_poly.pdbx_seq_one_letter_code
_entity_poly.pdbx_strand_id
1 'polypeptide(L)'
;MINRLMIATAAVVLTAPLAMAGPIDSACVRSDRGARNAQLCGCIQQVADRTLSRSDQRRAASFFRDPHQAQEVRMSKSNADNAFWARYRNFATTAEAYCAR
;
A
#
# COMPACT_ATOMS: atom_id res chain seq x y z
N MET A 1 21.38 -34.60 -44.27
CA MET A 1 20.58 -34.62 -43.00
C MET A 1 20.75 -33.27 -42.36
N ILE A 2 19.69 -32.51 -42.34
CA ILE A 2 19.70 -31.15 -41.75
C ILE A 2 19.13 -31.27 -40.36
N ASN A 3 20.01 -31.26 -39.36
CA ASN A 3 19.55 -31.10 -37.98
C ASN A 3 19.14 -29.66 -37.75
N ARG A 4 17.86 -29.44 -37.82
CA ARG A 4 17.31 -28.15 -37.34
C ARG A 4 17.24 -28.19 -35.81
N LEU A 5 18.27 -27.64 -35.20
CA LEU A 5 18.21 -27.30 -33.79
C LEU A 5 17.24 -26.12 -33.68
N MET A 6 16.00 -26.42 -33.31
CA MET A 6 15.09 -25.37 -32.83
C MET A 6 15.56 -24.97 -31.45
N ILE A 7 16.23 -23.83 -31.40
CA ILE A 7 16.49 -23.14 -30.13
C ILE A 7 15.18 -22.48 -29.77
N ALA A 8 14.42 -23.15 -28.89
CA ALA A 8 13.30 -22.52 -28.25
C ALA A 8 13.88 -21.52 -27.25
N THR A 9 13.98 -20.27 -27.65
CA THR A 9 14.21 -19.19 -26.71
C THR A 9 12.95 -19.07 -25.86
N ALA A 10 13.00 -19.69 -24.67
CA ALA A 10 12.01 -19.41 -23.66
C ALA A 10 12.19 -17.93 -23.24
N ALA A 11 11.29 -17.07 -23.73
CA ALA A 11 11.20 -15.72 -23.21
C ALA A 11 10.76 -15.84 -21.73
N VAL A 12 11.70 -15.69 -20.83
CA VAL A 12 11.37 -15.53 -19.41
C VAL A 12 10.77 -14.14 -19.27
N VAL A 13 9.46 -14.08 -19.30
CA VAL A 13 8.75 -12.86 -18.95
C VAL A 13 8.93 -12.68 -17.45
N LEU A 14 9.90 -11.84 -17.08
CA LEU A 14 9.99 -11.34 -15.71
C LEU A 14 8.80 -10.42 -15.49
N THR A 15 7.68 -11.02 -15.10
CA THR A 15 6.59 -10.22 -14.53
C THR A 15 7.08 -9.71 -13.19
N ALA A 16 7.45 -8.42 -13.13
CA ALA A 16 7.64 -7.75 -11.85
C ALA A 16 6.39 -8.01 -11.00
N PRO A 17 6.53 -8.47 -9.74
CA PRO A 17 5.36 -8.72 -8.92
C PRO A 17 4.56 -7.42 -8.77
N LEU A 18 3.34 -7.42 -9.32
CA LEU A 18 2.35 -6.36 -9.12
C LEU A 18 1.96 -6.20 -7.63
N ALA A 19 2.52 -7.05 -6.75
CA ALA A 19 2.30 -7.05 -5.31
C ALA A 19 2.76 -5.76 -4.61
N MET A 20 3.53 -4.90 -5.29
CA MET A 20 4.02 -3.64 -4.70
C MET A 20 3.12 -2.45 -5.00
N ALA A 21 2.11 -2.60 -5.86
CA ALA A 21 1.16 -1.53 -6.19
C ALA A 21 -0.17 -1.75 -5.48
N GLY A 22 -0.19 -1.56 -4.17
CA GLY A 22 -1.42 -1.62 -3.38
C GLY A 22 -2.11 -0.26 -3.25
N PRO A 23 -3.31 -0.23 -2.62
CA PRO A 23 -4.06 1.01 -2.43
C PRO A 23 -3.30 2.08 -1.67
N ILE A 24 -2.52 1.69 -0.65
CA ILE A 24 -1.74 2.62 0.16
C ILE A 24 -0.57 3.19 -0.65
N ASP A 25 0.17 2.34 -1.35
CA ASP A 25 1.29 2.79 -2.18
C ASP A 25 0.81 3.76 -3.26
N SER A 26 -0.24 3.41 -3.98
CA SER A 26 -0.81 4.27 -5.04
C SER A 26 -1.23 5.64 -4.51
N ALA A 27 -1.91 5.67 -3.36
CA ALA A 27 -2.34 6.93 -2.75
C ALA A 27 -1.15 7.73 -2.22
N CYS A 28 -0.18 7.06 -1.62
CA CYS A 28 1.03 7.66 -1.06
C CYS A 28 1.85 8.37 -2.15
N VAL A 29 2.14 7.69 -3.27
CA VAL A 29 2.96 8.28 -4.35
C VAL A 29 2.25 9.44 -5.06
N ARG A 30 0.91 9.48 -5.01
CA ARG A 30 0.12 10.58 -5.57
C ARG A 30 -0.03 11.76 -4.62
N SER A 31 0.28 11.56 -3.34
CA SER A 31 0.23 12.65 -2.36
C SER A 31 1.46 13.55 -2.50
N ASP A 32 1.31 14.82 -2.14
CA ASP A 32 2.41 15.78 -2.22
C ASP A 32 3.63 15.35 -1.38
N ARG A 33 3.38 14.67 -0.28
CA ARG A 33 4.44 14.19 0.63
C ARG A 33 5.14 12.93 0.11
N GLY A 34 4.44 12.10 -0.64
CA GLY A 34 4.93 10.80 -1.11
C GLY A 34 5.50 10.81 -2.53
N ALA A 35 5.22 11.86 -3.31
CA ALA A 35 5.51 11.92 -4.74
C ALA A 35 7.01 11.72 -5.07
N ARG A 36 7.90 11.97 -4.13
CA ARG A 36 9.36 11.89 -4.32
C ARG A 36 10.00 10.70 -3.60
N ASN A 37 9.19 9.85 -2.94
CA ASN A 37 9.74 8.78 -2.11
C ASN A 37 8.98 7.47 -2.31
N ALA A 38 9.21 6.85 -3.46
CA ALA A 38 8.60 5.56 -3.80
C ALA A 38 8.99 4.45 -2.83
N GLN A 39 10.21 4.48 -2.29
CA GLN A 39 10.67 3.48 -1.31
C GLN A 39 9.90 3.58 -0.01
N LEU A 40 9.67 4.78 0.48
CA LEU A 40 8.87 5.01 1.69
C LEU A 40 7.44 4.53 1.47
N CYS A 41 6.83 4.89 0.35
CA CYS A 41 5.47 4.47 0.02
C CYS A 41 5.35 2.94 -0.07
N GLY A 42 6.33 2.26 -0.67
CA GLY A 42 6.39 0.81 -0.74
C GLY A 42 6.52 0.16 0.65
N CYS A 43 7.36 0.73 1.53
CA CYS A 43 7.48 0.28 2.91
C CYS A 43 6.14 0.37 3.66
N ILE A 44 5.46 1.51 3.54
CA ILE A 44 4.18 1.74 4.18
C ILE A 44 3.13 0.73 3.66
N GLN A 45 3.13 0.44 2.36
CA GLN A 45 2.26 -0.57 1.78
C GLN A 45 2.52 -1.97 2.36
N GLN A 46 3.77 -2.36 2.54
CA GLN A 46 4.11 -3.65 3.15
C GLN A 46 3.58 -3.75 4.58
N VAL A 47 3.68 -2.68 5.35
CA VAL A 47 3.10 -2.64 6.70
C VAL A 47 1.57 -2.75 6.64
N ALA A 48 0.94 -2.06 5.70
CA ALA A 48 -0.51 -2.15 5.49
C ALA A 48 -0.96 -3.58 5.18
N ASP A 49 -0.20 -4.31 4.37
CA ASP A 49 -0.52 -5.69 4.02
C ASP A 49 -0.53 -6.62 5.24
N ARG A 50 0.23 -6.29 6.26
CA ARG A 50 0.33 -7.08 7.50
C ARG A 50 -0.66 -6.63 8.59
N THR A 51 -1.16 -5.42 8.52
CA THR A 51 -1.94 -4.80 9.60
C THR A 51 -3.38 -4.48 9.22
N LEU A 52 -3.68 -4.35 7.94
CA LEU A 52 -4.98 -3.92 7.44
C LEU A 52 -5.52 -4.89 6.39
N SER A 53 -6.83 -5.14 6.44
CA SER A 53 -7.53 -5.79 5.33
C SER A 53 -7.49 -4.92 4.08
N ARG A 54 -7.77 -5.51 2.91
CA ARG A 54 -7.89 -4.74 1.65
C ARG A 54 -8.92 -3.62 1.75
N SER A 55 -10.05 -3.90 2.38
CA SER A 55 -11.10 -2.90 2.59
C SER A 55 -10.61 -1.75 3.46
N ASP A 56 -9.95 -2.05 4.56
CA ASP A 56 -9.38 -1.03 5.44
C ASP A 56 -8.28 -0.22 4.74
N GLN A 57 -7.49 -0.86 3.89
CA GLN A 57 -6.45 -0.18 3.11
C GLN A 57 -7.07 0.84 2.15
N ARG A 58 -8.16 0.48 1.46
CA ARG A 58 -8.84 1.41 0.56
C ARG A 58 -9.40 2.61 1.30
N ARG A 59 -9.95 2.39 2.48
CA ARG A 59 -10.45 3.47 3.33
C ARG A 59 -9.30 4.37 3.82
N ALA A 60 -8.23 3.77 4.31
CA ALA A 60 -7.03 4.50 4.75
C ALA A 60 -6.38 5.27 3.59
N ALA A 61 -6.39 4.72 2.38
CA ALA A 61 -5.87 5.38 1.20
C ALA A 61 -6.58 6.71 0.91
N SER A 62 -7.88 6.81 1.21
CA SER A 62 -8.62 8.05 1.03
C SER A 62 -8.09 9.19 1.91
N PHE A 63 -7.45 8.89 3.02
CA PHE A 63 -6.88 9.91 3.92
C PHE A 63 -5.68 10.63 3.32
N PHE A 64 -4.98 9.99 2.37
CA PHE A 64 -3.91 10.67 1.63
C PHE A 64 -4.45 11.74 0.68
N ARG A 65 -5.64 11.50 0.11
CA ARG A 65 -6.28 12.44 -0.82
C ARG A 65 -7.02 13.53 -0.08
N ASP A 66 -7.63 13.19 1.05
CA ASP A 66 -8.41 14.10 1.87
C ASP A 66 -8.13 13.82 3.35
N PRO A 67 -7.12 14.48 3.92
CA PRO A 67 -6.78 14.31 5.33
C PRO A 67 -7.91 14.66 6.30
N HIS A 68 -8.86 15.48 5.87
CA HIS A 68 -10.02 15.83 6.69
C HIS A 68 -10.89 14.61 7.00
N GLN A 69 -10.98 13.64 6.09
CA GLN A 69 -11.69 12.38 6.35
C GLN A 69 -11.11 11.60 7.54
N ALA A 70 -9.81 11.64 7.74
CA ALA A 70 -9.19 11.00 8.90
C ALA A 70 -9.70 11.62 10.21
N GLN A 71 -9.84 12.95 10.24
CA GLN A 71 -10.38 13.64 11.42
C GLN A 71 -11.84 13.29 11.67
N GLU A 72 -12.65 13.18 10.63
CA GLU A 72 -14.05 12.78 10.75
C GLU A 72 -14.19 11.38 11.37
N VAL A 73 -13.38 10.42 10.88
CA VAL A 73 -13.39 9.06 11.42
C VAL A 73 -12.92 9.03 12.86
N ARG A 74 -11.84 9.76 13.17
CA ARG A 74 -11.29 9.85 14.53
C ARG A 74 -12.31 10.38 15.52
N MET A 75 -13.12 11.34 15.12
CA MET A 75 -14.13 11.99 15.98
C MET A 75 -15.50 11.33 15.92
N SER A 76 -15.66 10.31 15.10
CA SER A 76 -16.93 9.60 14.94
C SER A 76 -17.32 8.86 16.23
N LYS A 77 -18.62 8.81 16.50
CA LYS A 77 -19.19 8.07 17.62
C LYS A 77 -19.66 6.67 17.25
N SER A 78 -19.51 6.27 15.98
CA SER A 78 -19.93 4.94 15.56
C SER A 78 -18.94 3.87 16.01
N ASN A 79 -19.46 2.71 16.41
CA ASN A 79 -18.62 1.59 16.81
C ASN A 79 -17.75 1.08 15.65
N ALA A 80 -18.28 1.07 14.43
CA ALA A 80 -17.54 0.64 13.24
C ALA A 80 -16.35 1.56 12.97
N ASP A 81 -16.55 2.88 13.05
CA ASP A 81 -15.48 3.85 12.85
C ASP A 81 -14.43 3.78 13.95
N ASN A 82 -14.87 3.59 15.20
CA ASN A 82 -13.95 3.45 16.33
C ASN A 82 -13.08 2.19 16.19
N ALA A 83 -13.65 1.08 15.74
CA ALA A 83 -12.92 -0.16 15.50
C ALA A 83 -11.93 0.00 14.33
N PHE A 84 -12.36 0.61 13.24
CA PHE A 84 -11.47 0.93 12.11
C PHE A 84 -10.32 1.84 12.57
N TRP A 85 -10.63 2.89 13.32
CA TRP A 85 -9.61 3.83 13.79
C TRP A 85 -8.55 3.15 14.65
N ALA A 86 -8.93 2.20 15.49
CA ALA A 86 -7.99 1.42 16.30
C ALA A 86 -7.03 0.61 15.40
N ARG A 87 -7.55 -0.03 14.34
CA ARG A 87 -6.71 -0.75 13.36
C ARG A 87 -5.82 0.21 12.58
N TYR A 88 -6.35 1.35 12.18
CA TYR A 88 -5.59 2.37 11.46
C TYR A 88 -4.44 2.92 12.31
N ARG A 89 -4.67 3.17 13.60
CA ARG A 89 -3.61 3.62 14.51
C ARG A 89 -2.51 2.59 14.66
N ASN A 90 -2.88 1.32 14.77
CA ASN A 90 -1.89 0.24 14.82
C ASN A 90 -1.05 0.21 13.55
N PHE A 91 -1.69 0.34 12.40
CA PHE A 91 -0.99 0.46 11.11
C PHE A 91 -0.04 1.65 11.11
N ALA A 92 -0.52 2.84 11.46
CA ALA A 92 0.27 4.07 11.43
C ALA A 92 1.48 4.00 12.37
N THR A 93 1.29 3.50 13.59
CA THR A 93 2.37 3.33 14.56
C THR A 93 3.41 2.33 14.06
N THR A 94 2.96 1.23 13.47
CA THR A 94 3.87 0.22 12.92
C THR A 94 4.67 0.76 11.73
N ALA A 95 3.99 1.49 10.82
CA ALA A 95 4.66 2.10 9.67
C ALA A 95 5.69 3.14 10.12
N GLU A 96 5.37 3.94 11.11
CA GLU A 96 6.29 4.92 11.68
C GLU A 96 7.53 4.25 12.25
N ALA A 97 7.36 3.14 12.97
CA ALA A 97 8.48 2.41 13.57
C ALA A 97 9.41 1.78 12.51
N TYR A 98 8.86 1.26 11.41
CA TYR A 98 9.63 0.51 10.42
C TYR A 98 10.06 1.33 9.21
N CYS A 99 9.33 2.37 8.86
CA CYS A 99 9.51 3.08 7.60
C CYS A 99 10.10 4.49 7.76
N ALA A 100 9.97 5.10 8.92
CA ALA A 100 10.40 6.48 9.17
C ALA A 100 11.84 6.57 9.68
N ARG A 101 12.75 5.90 8.97
CA ARG A 101 14.18 5.97 9.30
C ARG A 101 14.95 6.78 8.29
#